data_60f80ac8757d52c97566d7d59c9e19de
#
_entry.id   60f80ac8757d52c97566d7d59c9e19de
#
_cell.length_a   1.000
_cell.length_b   1.000
_cell.length_c   1.000
_cell.angle_alpha   90.00
_cell.angle_beta   90.00
_cell.angle_gamma   90.00
#
_symmetry.space_group_name_H-M   'P 1'
#
loop_
_entity.id
_entity.type
_entity.pdbx_description
1 polymer ?
#
loop_
_entity_poly.entity_id
_entity_poly.type
_entity_poly.pdbx_seq_one_letter_code
_entity_poly.pdbx_strand_id
1 'polypeptide(L)'
;MKAKGSYTVKKWEENAYEHVSSEMKMTRAAVEYAMSGEIDGKALVEYLMFYKNFDAQDQHKSSADYIGLIRFVGRVHGKEGSFVIEDRGSFEKGSANSKLLIITGSGTEELKNIQGTGRYGTDQNGFHIEFEYDL
;
A
#
# COMPACT_ATOMS: atom_id res chain seq x y z
N MET A 1 19.57 3.87 -3.41
CA MET A 1 18.94 5.20 -3.65
C MET A 1 17.63 5.27 -2.89
N LYS A 2 17.38 6.41 -2.27
CA LYS A 2 16.11 6.63 -1.54
C LYS A 2 15.16 7.46 -2.37
N ALA A 3 13.89 7.05 -2.39
CA ALA A 3 12.81 7.81 -3.00
C ALA A 3 11.71 7.99 -1.97
N LYS A 4 11.25 9.21 -1.80
CA LYS A 4 10.19 9.56 -0.86
C LYS A 4 9.03 10.23 -1.59
N GLY A 5 7.84 9.96 -1.11
CA GLY A 5 6.65 10.60 -1.65
C GLY A 5 5.52 10.61 -0.65
N SER A 6 4.43 11.20 -1.09
CA SER A 6 3.17 11.15 -0.39
C SER A 6 2.13 10.51 -1.30
N TYR A 7 1.01 10.08 -0.72
CA TYR A 7 -0.05 9.50 -1.53
C TYR A 7 -1.42 9.93 -1.01
N THR A 8 -2.38 9.93 -1.93
CA THR A 8 -3.79 10.18 -1.60
C THR A 8 -4.62 9.02 -2.12
N VAL A 9 -5.65 8.67 -1.36
CA VAL A 9 -6.58 7.62 -1.77
C VAL A 9 -7.57 8.23 -2.75
N LYS A 10 -7.64 7.69 -3.97
CA LYS A 10 -8.58 8.14 -4.99
C LYS A 10 -9.83 7.27 -5.03
N LYS A 11 -9.71 6.00 -4.70
CA LYS A 11 -10.80 5.06 -4.73
C LYS A 11 -10.54 3.95 -3.74
N TRP A 12 -11.59 3.55 -3.01
CA TRP A 12 -11.53 2.44 -2.07
C TRP A 12 -12.82 1.65 -2.17
N GLU A 13 -12.72 0.38 -2.56
CA GLU A 13 -13.85 -0.55 -2.57
C GLU A 13 -13.48 -1.78 -1.75
N GLU A 14 -14.20 -2.00 -0.68
CA GLU A 14 -13.91 -3.10 0.24
C GLU A 14 -15.17 -3.91 0.47
N ASN A 15 -15.04 -5.24 0.37
CA ASN A 15 -16.16 -6.16 0.57
C ASN A 15 -15.73 -7.30 1.47
N ALA A 16 -16.56 -7.59 2.47
CA ALA A 16 -16.35 -8.75 3.32
C ALA A 16 -16.75 -10.02 2.55
N TYR A 17 -15.91 -11.05 2.61
CA TYR A 17 -16.22 -12.34 2.00
C TYR A 17 -16.32 -13.46 3.03
N GLU A 18 -15.93 -13.21 4.27
CA GLU A 18 -16.05 -14.18 5.36
C GLU A 18 -16.25 -13.44 6.68
N HIS A 19 -17.26 -13.87 7.44
CA HIS A 19 -17.49 -13.42 8.79
C HIS A 19 -17.09 -14.53 9.75
N VAL A 20 -16.03 -14.31 10.52
CA VAL A 20 -15.49 -15.30 11.46
C VAL A 20 -16.25 -15.26 12.79
N SER A 21 -16.58 -14.06 13.26
CA SER A 21 -17.35 -13.84 14.47
C SER A 21 -18.03 -12.48 14.40
N SER A 22 -18.64 -12.02 15.48
CA SER A 22 -19.28 -10.70 15.53
C SER A 22 -18.27 -9.55 15.33
N GLU A 23 -17.01 -9.76 15.66
CA GLU A 23 -15.97 -8.73 15.58
C GLU A 23 -14.89 -9.02 14.54
N MET A 24 -14.75 -10.28 14.12
CA MET A 24 -13.71 -10.70 13.18
C MET A 24 -14.30 -10.99 11.81
N LYS A 25 -13.66 -10.42 10.80
CA LYS A 25 -14.07 -10.64 9.41
C LYS A 25 -12.86 -10.57 8.47
N MET A 26 -13.02 -11.16 7.31
CA MET A 26 -12.05 -11.06 6.23
C MET A 26 -12.65 -10.29 5.06
N THR A 27 -11.87 -9.37 4.51
CA THR A 27 -12.33 -8.54 3.39
C THR A 27 -11.33 -8.55 2.24
N ARG A 28 -11.82 -8.16 1.07
CA ARG A 28 -11.00 -7.81 -0.09
C ARG A 28 -11.21 -6.34 -0.37
N ALA A 29 -10.11 -5.60 -0.54
CA ALA A 29 -10.15 -4.18 -0.86
C ALA A 29 -9.41 -3.90 -2.15
N ALA A 30 -10.07 -3.24 -3.11
CA ALA A 30 -9.47 -2.72 -4.31
C ALA A 30 -9.29 -1.21 -4.13
N VAL A 31 -8.05 -0.73 -4.27
CA VAL A 31 -7.70 0.64 -3.92
C VAL A 31 -6.90 1.28 -5.04
N GLU A 32 -7.14 2.56 -5.26
CA GLU A 32 -6.34 3.38 -6.16
C GLU A 32 -5.75 4.53 -5.38
N TYR A 33 -4.42 4.67 -5.49
CA TYR A 33 -3.68 5.78 -4.91
C TYR A 33 -3.11 6.67 -6.00
N ALA A 34 -3.04 7.97 -5.73
CA ALA A 34 -2.19 8.90 -6.48
C ALA A 34 -0.99 9.22 -5.62
N MET A 35 0.21 9.04 -6.19
CA MET A 35 1.47 9.30 -5.52
C MET A 35 2.13 10.53 -6.10
N SER A 36 2.79 11.31 -5.25
CA SER A 36 3.51 12.51 -5.66
C SER A 36 4.82 12.64 -4.87
N GLY A 37 5.76 13.37 -5.46
CA GLY A 37 7.10 13.56 -4.93
C GLY A 37 8.13 12.89 -5.80
N GLU A 38 9.13 12.28 -5.19
CA GLU A 38 10.16 11.52 -5.92
C GLU A 38 9.61 10.23 -6.53
N ILE A 39 8.46 9.78 -6.00
CA ILE A 39 7.65 8.71 -6.57
C ILE A 39 6.35 9.39 -7.02
N ASP A 40 6.14 9.42 -8.33
CA ASP A 40 5.04 10.17 -8.92
C ASP A 40 4.27 9.30 -9.90
N GLY A 41 2.99 9.11 -9.66
CA GLY A 41 2.17 8.30 -10.53
C GLY A 41 0.96 7.70 -9.84
N LYS A 42 0.55 6.55 -10.35
CA LYS A 42 -0.68 5.88 -9.94
C LYS A 42 -0.36 4.48 -9.43
N ALA A 43 -1.02 4.10 -8.36
CA ALA A 43 -0.91 2.76 -7.81
C ALA A 43 -2.28 2.11 -7.71
N LEU A 44 -2.39 0.90 -8.23
CA LEU A 44 -3.56 0.05 -8.11
C LEU A 44 -3.22 -1.08 -7.15
N VAL A 45 -4.04 -1.28 -6.14
CA VAL A 45 -3.76 -2.24 -5.07
C VAL A 45 -4.92 -3.17 -4.87
N GLU A 46 -4.61 -4.44 -4.64
CA GLU A 46 -5.57 -5.43 -4.16
C GLU A 46 -5.08 -5.94 -2.82
N TYR A 47 -5.90 -5.75 -1.78
CA TYR A 47 -5.61 -6.23 -0.44
C TYR A 47 -6.51 -7.38 -0.04
N LEU A 48 -5.95 -8.32 0.72
CA LEU A 48 -6.70 -9.24 1.56
C LEU A 48 -6.48 -8.81 3.00
N MET A 49 -7.57 -8.55 3.72
CA MET A 49 -7.50 -8.00 5.08
C MET A 49 -8.19 -8.95 6.07
N PHE A 50 -7.57 -9.14 7.21
CA PHE A 50 -8.20 -9.83 8.33
C PHE A 50 -8.38 -8.83 9.47
N TYR A 51 -9.63 -8.52 9.77
CA TYR A 51 -9.98 -7.70 10.93
C TYR A 51 -10.02 -8.59 12.17
N LYS A 52 -9.10 -8.35 13.08
CA LYS A 52 -9.08 -9.01 14.39
C LYS A 52 -10.16 -8.43 15.29
N ASN A 53 -10.44 -7.13 15.09
CA ASN A 53 -11.49 -6.41 15.76
C ASN A 53 -12.00 -5.34 14.79
N PHE A 54 -13.30 -5.38 14.48
CA PHE A 54 -13.94 -4.40 13.61
C PHE A 54 -14.98 -3.62 14.40
N ASP A 55 -14.83 -2.30 14.42
CA ASP A 55 -15.81 -1.38 15.00
C ASP A 55 -16.27 -0.41 13.90
N ALA A 56 -17.51 -0.56 13.48
CA ALA A 56 -18.09 0.24 12.41
C ALA A 56 -18.27 1.71 12.79
N GLN A 57 -18.31 2.02 14.09
CA GLN A 57 -18.55 3.37 14.58
C GLN A 57 -17.27 4.13 14.90
N ASP A 58 -16.18 3.42 15.16
CA ASP A 58 -14.92 4.04 15.56
C ASP A 58 -13.74 3.25 14.98
N GLN A 59 -13.13 3.78 13.94
CA GLN A 59 -11.98 3.15 13.27
C GLN A 59 -10.76 3.03 14.17
N HIS A 60 -10.63 3.88 15.20
CA HIS A 60 -9.53 3.77 16.15
C HIS A 60 -9.60 2.49 16.98
N LYS A 61 -10.78 1.88 17.09
CA LYS A 61 -10.98 0.62 17.79
C LYS A 61 -10.84 -0.60 16.89
N SER A 62 -10.76 -0.39 15.58
CA SER A 62 -10.56 -1.48 14.63
C SER A 62 -9.09 -1.83 14.51
N SER A 63 -8.80 -3.12 14.33
CA SER A 63 -7.44 -3.59 14.02
C SER A 63 -7.50 -4.66 12.95
N ALA A 64 -6.53 -4.62 12.03
CA ALA A 64 -6.48 -5.54 10.91
C ALA A 64 -5.04 -5.83 10.52
N ASP A 65 -4.80 -7.05 10.05
CA ASP A 65 -3.59 -7.40 9.32
C ASP A 65 -3.97 -7.52 7.84
N TYR A 66 -3.06 -7.15 6.95
CA TYR A 66 -3.34 -7.22 5.52
C TYR A 66 -2.11 -7.58 4.71
N ILE A 67 -2.37 -8.10 3.51
CA ILE A 67 -1.37 -8.42 2.51
C ILE A 67 -1.94 -8.04 1.15
N GLY A 68 -1.11 -7.51 0.26
CA GLY A 68 -1.58 -7.11 -1.05
C GLY A 68 -0.46 -6.96 -2.06
N LEU A 69 -0.87 -6.73 -3.29
CA LEU A 69 0.02 -6.41 -4.39
C LEU A 69 -0.36 -5.04 -4.94
N ILE A 70 0.66 -4.22 -5.13
CA ILE A 70 0.52 -2.87 -5.66
C ILE A 70 1.15 -2.84 -7.04
N ARG A 71 0.40 -2.41 -8.05
CA ARG A 71 0.97 -2.09 -9.36
C ARG A 71 1.15 -0.60 -9.48
N PHE A 72 2.39 -0.17 -9.48
CA PHE A 72 2.74 1.24 -9.66
C PHE A 72 3.05 1.52 -11.13
N VAL A 73 2.53 2.61 -11.64
CA VAL A 73 2.81 3.13 -12.99
C VAL A 73 3.10 4.61 -12.86
N GLY A 74 4.29 5.02 -13.28
CA GLY A 74 4.67 6.43 -13.19
C GLY A 74 6.17 6.63 -13.26
N ARG A 75 6.68 7.49 -12.40
CA ARG A 75 8.10 7.87 -12.37
C ARG A 75 8.68 7.75 -10.98
N VAL A 76 9.94 7.28 -10.95
CA VAL A 76 10.76 7.28 -9.74
C VAL A 76 12.02 8.06 -10.07
N HIS A 77 12.25 9.17 -9.38
CA HIS A 77 13.34 10.10 -9.68
C HIS A 77 13.39 10.46 -11.18
N GLY A 78 12.21 10.71 -11.78
CA GLY A 78 12.08 11.10 -13.17
C GLY A 78 12.18 9.97 -14.19
N LYS A 79 12.49 8.75 -13.79
CA LYS A 79 12.55 7.58 -14.67
C LYS A 79 11.18 6.93 -14.77
N GLU A 80 10.72 6.73 -16.00
CA GLU A 80 9.37 6.27 -16.28
C GLU A 80 9.29 4.76 -16.43
N GLY A 81 8.24 4.17 -15.89
CA GLY A 81 7.97 2.75 -16.01
C GLY A 81 6.92 2.29 -15.03
N SER A 82 6.92 0.98 -14.79
CA SER A 82 6.01 0.36 -13.83
C SER A 82 6.72 -0.76 -13.08
N PHE A 83 6.18 -1.14 -11.95
CA PHE A 83 6.64 -2.31 -11.21
C PHE A 83 5.57 -2.77 -10.22
N VAL A 84 5.78 -3.93 -9.64
CA VAL A 84 4.86 -4.52 -8.67
C VAL A 84 5.54 -4.59 -7.30
N ILE A 85 4.77 -4.27 -6.28
CA ILE A 85 5.23 -4.23 -4.90
C ILE A 85 4.39 -5.19 -4.07
N GLU A 86 5.03 -6.00 -3.26
CA GLU A 86 4.35 -6.76 -2.21
C GLU A 86 4.19 -5.85 -0.99
N ASP A 87 2.97 -5.75 -0.50
CA ASP A 87 2.61 -4.91 0.64
C ASP A 87 2.09 -5.79 1.77
N ARG A 88 2.73 -5.71 2.92
CA ARG A 88 2.33 -6.47 4.10
C ARG A 88 2.35 -5.55 5.30
N GLY A 89 1.21 -5.45 5.99
CA GLY A 89 1.15 -4.51 7.09
C GLY A 89 -0.01 -4.76 8.04
N SER A 90 -0.20 -3.77 8.90
CA SER A 90 -1.27 -3.78 9.89
C SER A 90 -1.86 -2.39 10.06
N PHE A 91 -3.11 -2.38 10.47
CA PHE A 91 -3.86 -1.18 10.82
C PHE A 91 -4.25 -1.29 12.28
N GLU A 92 -3.88 -0.30 13.08
CA GLU A 92 -4.19 -0.20 14.49
C GLU A 92 -4.33 1.25 14.91
N LYS A 93 -5.31 1.53 15.76
CA LYS A 93 -5.50 2.87 16.36
C LYS A 93 -5.55 3.99 15.31
N GLY A 94 -6.18 3.70 14.17
CA GLY A 94 -6.31 4.67 13.09
C GLY A 94 -5.09 4.84 12.20
N SER A 95 -4.03 4.05 12.42
CA SER A 95 -2.78 4.16 11.66
C SER A 95 -2.46 2.86 10.93
N ALA A 96 -2.03 2.98 9.68
CA ALA A 96 -1.52 1.86 8.90
C ALA A 96 0.00 1.89 8.88
N ASN A 97 0.62 0.71 8.95
CA ASN A 97 2.06 0.54 8.81
C ASN A 97 2.33 -0.64 7.89
N SER A 98 3.08 -0.41 6.84
CA SER A 98 3.37 -1.43 5.84
C SER A 98 4.85 -1.58 5.57
N LYS A 99 5.26 -2.83 5.36
CA LYS A 99 6.55 -3.18 4.78
C LYS A 99 6.34 -3.51 3.32
N LEU A 100 7.17 -2.94 2.47
CA LEU A 100 7.06 -3.05 1.04
C LEU A 100 8.27 -3.78 0.47
N LEU A 101 8.03 -4.66 -0.50
CA LEU A 101 9.08 -5.33 -1.25
C LEU A 101 8.80 -5.14 -2.73
N ILE A 102 9.72 -4.47 -3.43
CA ILE A 102 9.64 -4.37 -4.89
C ILE A 102 9.99 -5.75 -5.45
N ILE A 103 9.06 -6.34 -6.20
CA ILE A 103 9.25 -7.68 -6.74
C ILE A 103 10.27 -7.62 -7.88
N THR A 104 11.39 -8.27 -7.71
CA THR A 104 12.45 -8.35 -8.72
C THR A 104 11.89 -8.98 -10.00
N GLY A 105 12.16 -8.35 -11.14
CA GLY A 105 11.66 -8.82 -12.42
C GLY A 105 10.30 -8.25 -12.82
N SER A 106 9.69 -7.44 -11.96
CA SER A 106 8.38 -6.83 -12.27
C SER A 106 8.49 -5.49 -12.98
N GLY A 107 9.68 -4.91 -13.05
CA GLY A 107 9.87 -3.58 -13.64
C GLY A 107 9.75 -3.55 -15.15
N THR A 108 9.37 -2.39 -15.67
CA THR A 108 9.27 -2.14 -17.11
C THR A 108 9.95 -0.83 -17.48
N GLU A 109 10.27 -0.68 -18.76
CA GLU A 109 10.86 0.53 -19.35
C GLU A 109 12.12 0.96 -18.60
N GLU A 110 12.22 2.22 -18.17
CA GLU A 110 13.39 2.71 -17.46
C GLU A 110 13.53 2.10 -16.05
N LEU A 111 12.48 1.48 -15.54
CA LEU A 111 12.46 0.83 -14.22
C LEU A 111 12.60 -0.68 -14.31
N LYS A 112 13.07 -1.20 -15.44
CA LYS A 112 13.13 -2.64 -15.72
C LYS A 112 13.88 -3.45 -14.68
N ASN A 113 14.95 -2.92 -14.14
CA ASN A 113 15.81 -3.63 -13.19
C ASN A 113 15.58 -3.21 -11.74
N ILE A 114 14.51 -2.49 -11.47
CA ILE A 114 14.27 -1.96 -10.12
C ILE A 114 14.07 -3.09 -9.11
N GLN A 115 14.73 -2.94 -7.97
CA GLN A 115 14.58 -3.83 -6.82
C GLN A 115 14.80 -3.03 -5.55
N GLY A 116 14.25 -3.48 -4.47
CA GLY A 116 14.40 -2.80 -3.21
C GLY A 116 13.28 -3.06 -2.23
N THR A 117 13.34 -2.34 -1.14
CA THR A 117 12.36 -2.42 -0.06
C THR A 117 11.88 -1.03 0.31
N GLY A 118 10.76 -0.98 1.00
CA GLY A 118 10.24 0.29 1.45
C GLY A 118 9.22 0.11 2.55
N ARG A 119 8.57 1.21 2.85
CA ARG A 119 7.49 1.23 3.82
C ARG A 119 6.55 2.39 3.52
N TYR A 120 5.32 2.24 3.94
CA TYR A 120 4.42 3.37 4.01
C TYR A 120 3.66 3.35 5.33
N GLY A 121 3.15 4.50 5.69
CA GLY A 121 2.35 4.63 6.89
C GLY A 121 1.52 5.90 6.87
N THR A 122 0.61 5.96 7.83
CA THR A 122 -0.21 7.13 8.08
C THR A 122 0.12 7.65 9.47
N ASP A 123 0.28 8.96 9.58
CA ASP A 123 0.51 9.63 10.86
C ASP A 123 -0.22 10.98 10.87
N GLN A 124 0.08 11.82 11.84
CA GLN A 124 -0.52 13.16 11.95
C GLN A 124 -0.17 14.08 10.78
N ASN A 125 0.92 13.78 10.07
CA ASN A 125 1.40 14.57 8.93
C ASN A 125 0.89 14.04 7.58
N GLY A 126 0.06 13.00 7.59
CA GLY A 126 -0.57 12.46 6.39
C GLY A 126 -0.05 11.09 5.98
N PHE A 127 -0.08 10.82 4.68
CA PHE A 127 0.25 9.53 4.09
C PHE A 127 1.60 9.61 3.42
N HIS A 128 2.57 8.79 3.88
CA HIS A 128 3.95 8.82 3.40
C HIS A 128 4.39 7.46 2.90
N ILE A 129 5.20 7.47 1.84
CA ILE A 129 5.81 6.27 1.26
C ILE A 129 7.29 6.55 1.00
N GLU A 130 8.14 5.56 1.27
CA GLU A 130 9.56 5.66 0.95
C GLU A 130 10.12 4.31 0.53
N PHE A 131 11.10 4.35 -0.38
CA PHE A 131 11.82 3.18 -0.86
C PHE A 131 13.31 3.37 -0.75
N GLU A 132 14.03 2.30 -0.46
CA GLU A 132 15.45 2.14 -0.71
C GLU A 132 15.56 1.17 -1.89
N TYR A 133 16.07 1.63 -3.03
CA TYR A 133 16.03 0.85 -4.27
C TYR A 133 17.32 0.95 -5.06
N ASP A 134 17.53 -0.04 -5.93
CA ASP A 134 18.58 -0.08 -6.95
C ASP A 134 17.95 -0.28 -8.33
N LEU A 135 18.68 0.14 -9.34
CA LEU A 135 18.30 -0.03 -10.74
C LEU A 135 19.34 -0.79 -11.53
#